data_c6ea3a48f69456273af1146388339aa3
#
_entry.id   c6ea3a48f69456273af1146388339aa3
#
_cell.length_a   1.000
_cell.length_b   1.000
_cell.length_c   1.000
_cell.angle_alpha   90.00
_cell.angle_beta   90.00
_cell.angle_gamma   90.00
#
_symmetry.space_group_name_H-M   'P 1'
#
loop_
_entity.id
_entity.type
_entity.pdbx_description
1 polymer ?
#
loop_
_entity_poly.entity_id
_entity_poly.type
_entity_poly.pdbx_seq_one_letter_code
_entity_poly.pdbx_strand_id
1 'polypeptide(L)'
;MVDLDDSTGQLTLAVSGNRVCPETCPALELTFLALDDDADERRGLPPSATLSLAPDDLIFSETVQLPLRGQPSLYPFDTYQIWLGVGGTATLPDGSTVELRPGALSGRATVTLQNRIPDMIMDRPTPVPPDAVSAAADPFAFLAVQEIGFERPAYLKVLAVVLVLLI
;
A
#
# COMPACT_ATOMS: atom_id res chain seq x y z
N MET A 1 -6.43 6.11 4.07
CA MET A 1 -6.37 7.35 3.25
C MET A 1 -5.08 7.32 2.47
N VAL A 2 -5.09 7.73 1.21
CA VAL A 2 -3.91 7.74 0.33
C VAL A 2 -3.72 9.16 -0.17
N ASP A 3 -2.50 9.65 -0.09
CA ASP A 3 -2.08 10.95 -0.62
C ASP A 3 -0.76 10.76 -1.39
N LEU A 4 -0.56 11.53 -2.45
CA LEU A 4 0.59 11.44 -3.34
C LEU A 4 1.32 12.77 -3.42
N ASP A 5 2.60 12.74 -3.16
CA ASP A 5 3.51 13.84 -3.47
C ASP A 5 4.19 13.59 -4.82
N ASP A 6 3.66 14.20 -5.87
CA ASP A 6 4.18 14.08 -7.25
C ASP A 6 5.64 14.54 -7.36
N SER A 7 6.07 15.46 -6.50
CA SER A 7 7.42 16.04 -6.56
C SER A 7 8.49 15.09 -6.03
N THR A 8 8.12 14.25 -5.07
CA THR A 8 9.04 13.29 -4.44
C THR A 8 8.81 11.85 -4.87
N GLY A 9 7.70 11.56 -5.58
CA GLY A 9 7.29 10.21 -5.93
C GLY A 9 6.99 9.37 -4.68
N GLN A 10 6.36 9.97 -3.67
CA GLN A 10 5.99 9.30 -2.43
C GLN A 10 4.50 9.17 -2.27
N LEU A 11 4.07 7.99 -1.89
CA LEU A 11 2.71 7.66 -1.53
C LEU A 11 2.57 7.70 -0.01
N THR A 12 1.67 8.53 0.47
CA THR A 12 1.33 8.61 1.88
C THR A 12 0.06 7.81 2.15
N LEU A 13 0.17 6.78 2.98
CA LEU A 13 -0.95 5.95 3.41
C LEU A 13 -1.33 6.31 4.83
N ALA A 14 -2.52 6.85 5.07
CA ALA A 14 -3.07 6.92 6.42
C ALA A 14 -3.79 5.60 6.74
N VAL A 15 -3.30 4.91 7.74
CA VAL A 15 -3.80 3.63 8.22
C VAL A 15 -4.52 3.87 9.54
N SER A 16 -5.81 3.56 9.59
CA SER A 16 -6.60 3.72 10.81
C SER A 16 -7.53 2.54 11.01
N GLY A 17 -7.85 2.26 12.24
CA GLY A 17 -8.75 1.16 12.57
C GLY A 17 -9.11 1.11 14.04
N ASN A 18 -9.98 0.16 14.36
CA ASN A 18 -10.30 -0.21 15.72
C ASN A 18 -10.11 -1.72 15.89
N ARG A 19 -9.70 -2.11 17.08
CA ARG A 19 -9.47 -3.49 17.47
C ARG A 19 -10.48 -3.89 18.53
N VAL A 20 -11.11 -5.03 18.35
CA VAL A 20 -12.03 -5.61 19.33
C VAL A 20 -11.55 -7.01 19.66
N CYS A 21 -11.13 -7.22 20.89
CA CYS A 21 -10.63 -8.50 21.37
C CYS A 21 -11.43 -8.92 22.60
N PRO A 22 -11.67 -10.24 22.79
CA PRO A 22 -12.48 -10.71 23.91
C PRO A 22 -11.86 -10.47 25.28
N GLU A 23 -10.54 -10.42 25.35
CA GLU A 23 -9.77 -10.13 26.58
C GLU A 23 -8.72 -9.05 26.27
N THR A 24 -7.48 -9.45 26.08
CA THR A 24 -6.36 -8.54 25.74
C THR A 24 -6.01 -8.72 24.27
N CYS A 25 -5.86 -7.62 23.55
CA CYS A 25 -5.39 -7.68 22.19
C CYS A 25 -3.91 -8.10 22.14
N PRO A 26 -3.49 -8.90 21.15
CA PRO A 26 -2.07 -9.15 20.92
C PRO A 26 -1.37 -7.86 20.49
N ALA A 27 -0.10 -7.70 20.78
CA ALA A 27 0.69 -6.67 20.12
C ALA A 27 0.77 -7.00 18.63
N LEU A 28 0.65 -5.97 17.78
CA LEU A 28 0.66 -6.13 16.32
C LEU A 28 1.81 -5.34 15.73
N GLU A 29 2.51 -5.96 14.79
CA GLU A 29 3.46 -5.29 13.92
C GLU A 29 3.03 -5.51 12.47
N LEU A 30 2.58 -4.44 11.82
CA LEU A 30 2.16 -4.45 10.43
C LEU A 30 3.28 -3.90 9.55
N THR A 31 3.61 -4.61 8.50
CA THR A 31 4.62 -4.21 7.52
C THR A 31 3.94 -3.91 6.19
N PHE A 32 4.23 -2.75 5.66
CA PHE A 32 3.81 -2.30 4.34
C PHE A 32 5.04 -2.26 3.44
N LEU A 33 4.95 -2.86 2.25
CA LEU A 33 6.05 -2.90 1.28
C LEU A 33 5.59 -2.34 -0.05
N ALA A 34 6.47 -1.53 -0.65
CA ALA A 34 6.35 -1.16 -2.04
C ALA A 34 7.15 -2.17 -2.88
N LEU A 35 6.44 -3.11 -3.47
CA LEU A 35 7.00 -4.08 -4.40
C LEU A 35 6.90 -3.55 -5.84
N ASP A 36 7.66 -4.12 -6.74
CA ASP A 36 7.54 -3.86 -8.17
C ASP A 36 7.81 -5.15 -8.97
N ASP A 37 7.45 -5.13 -10.24
CA ASP A 37 7.62 -6.23 -11.18
C ASP A 37 9.10 -6.55 -11.50
N ASP A 38 10.01 -5.56 -11.29
CA ASP A 38 11.46 -5.70 -11.47
C ASP A 38 12.19 -6.04 -10.16
N ALA A 39 11.50 -6.53 -9.14
CA ALA A 39 12.09 -6.83 -7.82
C ALA A 39 13.26 -7.82 -7.89
N ASP A 40 13.28 -8.67 -8.91
CA ASP A 40 14.38 -9.64 -9.17
C ASP A 40 15.71 -8.98 -9.51
N GLU A 41 15.70 -7.81 -10.13
CA GLU A 41 16.92 -7.12 -10.57
C GLU A 41 17.51 -6.24 -9.46
N ARG A 42 16.75 -5.93 -8.43
CA ARG A 42 17.21 -5.08 -7.33
C ARG A 42 17.89 -5.89 -6.25
N ARG A 43 19.17 -5.64 -6.07
CA ARG A 43 19.94 -6.13 -4.93
C ARG A 43 19.57 -5.34 -3.68
N GLY A 44 18.58 -5.79 -2.93
CA GLY A 44 18.18 -5.16 -1.67
C GLY A 44 16.77 -5.52 -1.25
N LEU A 45 16.42 -5.20 0.00
CA LEU A 45 15.06 -5.32 0.48
C LEU A 45 14.19 -4.22 -0.15
N PRO A 46 12.93 -4.51 -0.49
CA PRO A 46 12.02 -3.49 -0.98
C PRO A 46 11.78 -2.41 0.08
N PRO A 47 11.50 -1.18 -0.34
CA PRO A 47 11.12 -0.12 0.59
C PRO A 47 9.95 -0.55 1.47
N SER A 48 10.08 -0.35 2.76
CA SER A 48 9.09 -0.78 3.73
C SER A 48 8.81 0.28 4.78
N ALA A 49 7.61 0.21 5.33
CA ALA A 49 7.21 0.98 6.50
C ALA A 49 6.53 0.04 7.49
N THR A 50 6.82 0.21 8.77
CA THR A 50 6.29 -0.63 9.85
C THR A 50 5.41 0.20 10.77
N LEU A 51 4.26 -0.38 11.14
CA LEU A 51 3.34 0.14 12.13
C LEU A 51 3.25 -0.83 13.30
N SER A 52 3.64 -0.38 14.49
CA SER A 52 3.59 -1.17 15.72
C SER A 52 2.42 -0.70 16.58
N LEU A 53 1.58 -1.65 17.00
CA LEU A 53 0.41 -1.42 17.85
C LEU A 53 0.56 -2.20 19.16
N ALA A 54 0.56 -1.49 20.28
CA ALA A 54 0.58 -2.11 21.60
C ALA A 54 -0.76 -2.81 21.92
N PRO A 55 -0.83 -3.70 22.91
CA PRO A 55 -2.08 -4.39 23.27
C PRO A 55 -3.24 -3.47 23.67
N ASP A 56 -2.95 -2.30 24.20
CA ASP A 56 -3.90 -1.29 24.64
C ASP A 56 -4.29 -0.27 23.54
N ASP A 57 -3.63 -0.32 22.38
CA ASP A 57 -3.98 0.50 21.22
C ASP A 57 -5.25 -0.03 20.55
N LEU A 58 -6.41 0.24 21.15
CA LEU A 58 -7.69 -0.21 20.64
C LEU A 58 -8.18 0.61 19.43
N ILE A 59 -7.77 1.87 19.36
CA ILE A 59 -8.05 2.78 18.24
C ILE A 59 -6.71 3.35 17.80
N PHE A 60 -6.43 3.26 16.52
CA PHE A 60 -5.18 3.77 15.96
C PHE A 60 -5.41 4.56 14.67
N SER A 61 -4.54 5.53 14.46
CA SER A 61 -4.50 6.32 13.22
C SER A 61 -3.06 6.77 13.00
N GLU A 62 -2.40 6.13 12.07
CA GLU A 62 -1.00 6.33 11.77
C GLU A 62 -0.80 6.60 10.28
N THR A 63 0.36 7.13 9.94
CA THR A 63 0.71 7.46 8.56
C THR A 63 2.01 6.80 8.18
N VAL A 64 2.01 6.08 7.06
CA VAL A 64 3.20 5.46 6.48
C VAL A 64 3.48 6.05 5.10
N GLN A 65 4.75 6.14 4.74
CA GLN A 65 5.19 6.65 3.44
C GLN A 65 5.93 5.56 2.69
N LEU A 66 5.58 5.40 1.43
CA LEU A 66 6.18 4.43 0.52
C LEU A 66 6.57 5.11 -0.80
N PRO A 67 7.67 4.75 -1.43
CA PRO A 67 7.99 5.24 -2.76
C PRO A 67 6.97 4.71 -3.77
N LEU A 68 6.66 5.55 -4.75
CA LEU A 68 5.73 5.24 -5.84
C LEU A 68 6.46 5.38 -7.17
N ARG A 69 6.25 4.44 -8.08
CA ARG A 69 6.72 4.54 -9.45
C ARG A 69 5.76 5.38 -10.28
N GLY A 70 6.30 6.31 -11.07
CA GLY A 70 5.54 7.12 -11.99
C GLY A 70 6.42 8.01 -12.84
N GLN A 71 5.80 8.69 -13.78
CA GLN A 71 6.47 9.61 -14.71
C GLN A 71 5.87 11.02 -14.59
N PRO A 72 6.19 11.77 -13.52
CA PRO A 72 5.61 13.10 -13.27
C PRO A 72 5.88 14.10 -14.38
N SER A 73 6.96 13.91 -15.16
CA SER A 73 7.31 14.75 -16.31
C SER A 73 6.30 14.69 -17.46
N LEU A 74 5.40 13.73 -17.47
CA LEU A 74 4.38 13.56 -18.51
C LEU A 74 3.04 14.23 -18.19
N TYR A 75 2.97 15.08 -17.16
CA TYR A 75 1.74 15.77 -16.78
C TYR A 75 1.05 16.42 -18.00
N PRO A 76 -0.27 16.26 -18.16
CA PRO A 76 -1.23 15.49 -17.37
C PRO A 76 -1.44 14.04 -17.87
N PHE A 77 -0.49 13.44 -18.53
CA PHE A 77 -0.53 12.06 -19.03
C PHE A 77 0.24 11.11 -18.12
N ASP A 78 0.65 11.60 -16.95
CA ASP A 78 1.35 10.84 -15.93
C ASP A 78 0.45 9.73 -15.36
N THR A 79 1.08 8.58 -15.15
CA THR A 79 0.48 7.41 -14.48
C THR A 79 1.41 6.93 -13.39
N TYR A 80 0.84 6.38 -12.34
CA TYR A 80 1.58 5.85 -11.20
C TYR A 80 1.07 4.48 -10.85
N GLN A 81 1.95 3.62 -10.38
CA GLN A 81 1.64 2.24 -10.03
C GLN A 81 2.42 1.82 -8.78
N ILE A 82 1.80 1.01 -7.95
CA ILE A 82 2.43 0.37 -6.80
C ILE A 82 1.87 -1.04 -6.62
N TRP A 83 2.74 -1.99 -6.35
CA TRP A 83 2.34 -3.26 -5.75
C TRP A 83 2.50 -3.13 -4.24
N LEU A 84 1.38 -2.91 -3.57
CA LEU A 84 1.33 -2.75 -2.13
C LEU A 84 1.26 -4.12 -1.45
N GLY A 85 2.36 -4.52 -0.83
CA GLY A 85 2.41 -5.69 0.04
C GLY A 85 2.04 -5.31 1.47
N VAL A 86 1.15 -6.08 2.08
CA VAL A 86 0.75 -5.90 3.49
C VAL A 86 0.84 -7.23 4.21
N GLY A 87 1.62 -7.25 5.26
CA GLY A 87 1.78 -8.40 6.14
C GLY A 87 1.98 -7.97 7.59
N GLY A 88 2.28 -8.91 8.46
CA GLY A 88 2.59 -8.57 9.83
C GLY A 88 2.70 -9.76 10.75
N THR A 89 3.00 -9.46 12.00
CA THR A 89 3.11 -10.43 13.08
C THR A 89 2.26 -10.00 14.27
N ALA A 90 1.71 -10.98 14.97
CA ALA A 90 1.02 -10.78 16.23
C ALA A 90 1.78 -11.46 17.37
N THR A 91 2.12 -10.71 18.42
CA THR A 91 2.70 -11.27 19.63
C THR A 91 1.59 -11.48 20.65
N LEU A 92 1.35 -12.74 20.97
CA LEU A 92 0.33 -13.16 21.94
C LEU A 92 0.74 -12.87 23.38
N PRO A 93 -0.19 -12.87 24.34
CA PRO A 93 0.12 -12.61 25.76
C PRO A 93 1.12 -13.60 26.38
N ASP A 94 1.25 -14.81 25.84
CA ASP A 94 2.23 -15.81 26.25
C ASP A 94 3.64 -15.57 25.67
N GLY A 95 3.82 -14.50 24.88
CA GLY A 95 5.08 -14.14 24.22
C GLY A 95 5.34 -14.86 22.91
N SER A 96 4.44 -15.76 22.47
CA SER A 96 4.57 -16.40 21.16
C SER A 96 4.23 -15.43 20.03
N THR A 97 4.93 -15.55 18.91
CA THR A 97 4.71 -14.72 17.72
C THR A 97 4.07 -15.54 16.62
N VAL A 98 3.03 -15.00 16.02
CA VAL A 98 2.27 -15.62 14.92
C VAL A 98 2.29 -14.69 13.71
N GLU A 99 2.66 -15.21 12.55
CA GLU A 99 2.55 -14.48 11.28
C GLU A 99 1.10 -14.34 10.83
N LEU A 100 0.74 -13.14 10.39
CA LEU A 100 -0.57 -12.83 9.85
C LEU A 100 -0.61 -13.19 8.36
N ARG A 101 -1.02 -14.39 8.05
CA ARG A 101 -1.17 -14.86 6.67
C ARG A 101 -2.42 -14.24 6.02
N PRO A 102 -2.45 -14.08 4.68
CA PRO A 102 -3.58 -13.46 3.96
C PRO A 102 -4.95 -14.02 4.33
N GLY A 103 -5.06 -15.31 4.62
CA GLY A 103 -6.32 -15.95 5.03
C GLY A 103 -6.67 -15.78 6.51
N ALA A 104 -5.72 -15.42 7.39
CA ALA A 104 -5.93 -15.35 8.83
C ALA A 104 -6.83 -14.17 9.25
N LEU A 105 -6.88 -13.12 8.45
CA LEU A 105 -7.72 -11.94 8.66
C LEU A 105 -9.07 -12.02 7.95
N SER A 106 -9.30 -13.06 7.15
CA SER A 106 -10.56 -13.24 6.43
C SER A 106 -11.76 -13.33 7.39
N GLY A 107 -12.69 -12.39 7.23
CA GLY A 107 -13.87 -12.27 8.10
C GLY A 107 -13.62 -11.61 9.46
N ARG A 108 -12.38 -11.24 9.79
CA ARG A 108 -12.02 -10.55 11.04
C ARG A 108 -11.58 -9.11 10.84
N ALA A 109 -11.13 -8.78 9.64
CA ALA A 109 -10.75 -7.43 9.26
C ALA A 109 -11.31 -7.08 7.89
N THR A 110 -11.74 -5.85 7.72
CA THR A 110 -12.13 -5.27 6.43
C THR A 110 -11.14 -4.16 6.12
N VAL A 111 -10.47 -4.27 4.98
CA VAL A 111 -9.59 -3.22 4.48
C VAL A 111 -10.32 -2.44 3.41
N THR A 112 -10.43 -1.15 3.59
CA THR A 112 -11.02 -0.23 2.61
C THR A 112 -9.97 0.78 2.18
N LEU A 113 -9.69 0.82 0.90
CA LEU A 113 -8.84 1.84 0.29
C LEU A 113 -9.72 3.00 -0.18
N GLN A 114 -9.35 4.22 0.21
CA GLN A 114 -10.00 5.44 -0.23
C GLN A 114 -8.97 6.34 -0.89
N ASN A 115 -9.22 6.69 -2.15
CA ASN A 115 -8.42 7.70 -2.84
C ASN A 115 -8.79 9.10 -2.33
N ARG A 116 -7.80 9.85 -1.91
CA ARG A 116 -7.91 11.29 -1.58
C ARG A 116 -6.84 12.12 -2.27
N ILE A 117 -6.21 11.56 -3.29
CA ILE A 117 -5.24 12.28 -4.11
C ILE A 117 -6.03 13.25 -4.99
N PRO A 118 -5.80 14.55 -4.88
CA PRO A 118 -6.46 15.52 -5.75
C PRO A 118 -6.14 15.25 -7.22
N ASP A 119 -7.15 15.38 -8.07
CA ASP A 119 -6.99 15.24 -9.53
C ASP A 119 -6.38 13.93 -10.01
N MET A 120 -6.57 12.83 -9.24
CA MET A 120 -6.24 11.47 -9.65
C MET A 120 -7.39 10.51 -9.44
N ILE A 121 -7.51 9.55 -10.34
CA ILE A 121 -8.40 8.41 -10.25
C ILE A 121 -7.57 7.21 -9.83
N MET A 122 -7.99 6.55 -8.77
CA MET A 122 -7.40 5.29 -8.32
C MET A 122 -8.14 4.13 -8.98
N ASP A 123 -7.41 3.24 -9.61
CA ASP A 123 -7.95 2.00 -10.13
C ASP A 123 -8.42 1.07 -9.02
N ARG A 124 -9.30 0.15 -9.37
CA ARG A 124 -9.70 -0.87 -8.42
C ARG A 124 -8.50 -1.77 -8.12
N PRO A 125 -8.11 -1.92 -6.82
CA PRO A 125 -7.01 -2.80 -6.47
C PRO A 125 -7.24 -4.22 -6.96
N THR A 126 -6.21 -4.81 -7.58
CA THR A 126 -6.24 -6.18 -8.09
C THR A 126 -5.21 -7.04 -7.36
N PRO A 127 -5.57 -8.26 -6.91
CA PRO A 127 -4.63 -9.15 -6.28
C PRO A 127 -3.50 -9.53 -7.24
N VAL A 128 -2.25 -9.42 -6.78
CA VAL A 128 -1.09 -9.89 -7.51
C VAL A 128 -0.89 -11.38 -7.18
N PRO A 129 -0.80 -12.27 -8.19
CA PRO A 129 -0.58 -13.68 -7.95
C PRO A 129 0.79 -13.93 -7.30
N PRO A 130 0.91 -14.91 -6.39
CA PRO A 130 2.16 -15.18 -5.66
C PRO A 130 3.35 -15.50 -6.54
N ASP A 131 3.13 -16.08 -7.71
CA ASP A 131 4.14 -16.41 -8.71
C ASP A 131 4.66 -15.21 -9.50
N ALA A 132 3.91 -14.11 -9.51
CA ALA A 132 4.35 -12.84 -10.10
C ALA A 132 5.22 -12.02 -9.12
N VAL A 133 5.08 -12.26 -7.82
CA VAL A 133 5.97 -11.73 -6.79
C VAL A 133 7.17 -12.65 -6.74
N SER A 134 8.25 -12.30 -7.42
CA SER A 134 9.36 -13.16 -7.75
C SER A 134 10.04 -13.92 -6.59
N ALA A 135 10.99 -14.80 -6.92
CA ALA A 135 11.76 -15.65 -5.99
C ALA A 135 12.48 -14.89 -4.85
N ALA A 136 12.64 -13.59 -4.92
CA ALA A 136 13.04 -12.75 -3.78
C ALA A 136 11.95 -12.65 -2.69
N ALA A 137 10.74 -13.12 -2.98
CA ALA A 137 9.57 -13.03 -2.11
C ALA A 137 9.43 -14.15 -1.08
N ASP A 138 10.36 -15.09 -1.01
CA ASP A 138 10.32 -16.15 -0.01
C ASP A 138 10.20 -15.61 1.44
N PRO A 139 10.88 -14.50 1.83
CA PRO A 139 10.67 -13.87 3.13
C PRO A 139 9.30 -13.19 3.28
N PHE A 140 8.58 -12.96 2.17
CA PHE A 140 7.33 -12.22 2.12
C PHE A 140 6.13 -13.08 1.71
N ALA A 141 6.24 -14.40 1.78
CA ALA A 141 5.19 -15.36 1.42
C ALA A 141 3.87 -15.17 2.21
N PHE A 142 3.91 -14.41 3.30
CA PHE A 142 2.76 -14.07 4.14
C PHE A 142 2.04 -12.78 3.73
N LEU A 143 2.54 -12.05 2.74
CA LEU A 143 1.94 -10.78 2.32
C LEU A 143 0.71 -10.98 1.43
N ALA A 144 -0.29 -10.14 1.67
CA ALA A 144 -1.32 -9.88 0.67
C ALA A 144 -0.82 -8.75 -0.23
N VAL A 145 -0.59 -9.03 -1.51
CA VAL A 145 -0.11 -8.04 -2.47
C VAL A 145 -1.26 -7.59 -3.35
N GLN A 146 -1.40 -6.27 -3.49
CA GLN A 146 -2.39 -5.63 -4.34
C GLN A 146 -1.70 -4.66 -5.29
N GLU A 147 -2.03 -4.77 -6.56
CA GLU A 147 -1.66 -3.77 -7.56
C GLU A 147 -2.66 -2.62 -7.52
N ILE A 148 -2.15 -1.41 -7.46
CA ILE A 148 -2.93 -0.18 -7.39
C ILE A 148 -2.35 0.79 -8.41
N GLY A 149 -3.19 1.21 -9.38
CA GLY A 149 -2.86 2.22 -10.36
C GLY A 149 -3.51 3.56 -10.02
N PHE A 150 -2.87 4.64 -10.46
CA PHE A 150 -3.40 6.00 -10.38
C PHE A 150 -3.17 6.71 -11.71
N GLU A 151 -4.19 7.40 -12.20
CA GLU A 151 -4.11 8.18 -13.44
C GLU A 151 -4.83 9.52 -13.31
N ARG A 152 -4.46 10.47 -14.16
CA ARG A 152 -5.17 11.75 -14.26
C ARG A 152 -6.52 11.58 -14.96
N PRO A 153 -7.56 12.30 -14.51
CA PRO A 153 -8.86 12.30 -15.17
C PRO A 153 -8.78 12.73 -16.64
N ALA A 154 -9.60 12.13 -17.47
CA ALA A 154 -9.60 12.37 -18.92
C ALA A 154 -9.79 13.86 -19.28
N TYR A 155 -10.55 14.62 -18.49
CA TYR A 155 -10.78 16.04 -18.76
C TYR A 155 -9.49 16.87 -18.70
N LEU A 156 -8.54 16.56 -17.82
CA LEU A 156 -7.24 17.23 -17.76
C LEU A 156 -6.41 16.93 -19.00
N LYS A 157 -6.43 15.66 -19.45
CA LYS A 157 -5.72 15.24 -20.67
C LYS A 157 -6.29 15.97 -21.90
N VAL A 158 -7.61 16.05 -22.02
CA VAL A 158 -8.28 16.77 -23.11
C VAL A 158 -7.97 18.27 -23.05
N LEU A 159 -8.05 18.88 -21.86
CA LEU A 159 -7.75 20.31 -21.69
C LEU A 159 -6.33 20.65 -22.12
N ALA A 160 -5.35 19.83 -21.78
CA ALA A 160 -3.96 20.02 -22.18
C ALA A 160 -3.80 19.99 -23.70
N VAL A 161 -4.43 19.02 -24.37
CA VAL A 161 -4.40 18.92 -25.84
C VAL A 161 -5.03 20.15 -26.50
N VAL A 162 -6.18 20.60 -25.99
CA VAL A 162 -6.87 21.78 -26.52
C VAL A 162 -6.00 23.04 -26.35
N LEU A 163 -5.36 23.23 -25.18
CA LEU A 163 -4.49 24.37 -24.94
C LEU A 163 -3.30 24.38 -25.91
N VAL A 164 -2.68 23.23 -26.17
CA VAL A 164 -1.57 23.12 -27.13
C VAL A 164 -2.02 23.45 -28.56
N LEU A 165 -3.27 23.11 -28.95
CA LEU A 165 -3.78 23.40 -30.28
C LEU A 165 -4.21 24.86 -30.48
N LEU A 166 -4.37 25.62 -29.39
CA LEU A 166 -4.76 27.05 -29.43
C LEU A 166 -3.55 28.01 -29.48
N ILE A 167 -2.35 27.52 -29.31
CA ILE A 167 -1.07 28.27 -29.40
C ILE A 167 -0.47 28.14 -30.78
#